data_842cc90cd30cf921ec57db1c7f3d9412
#
_entry.id   842cc90cd30cf921ec57db1c7f3d9412
#
_cell.length_a   1.000
_cell.length_b   1.000
_cell.length_c   1.000
_cell.angle_alpha   90.00
_cell.angle_beta   90.00
_cell.angle_gamma   90.00
#
_symmetry.space_group_name_H-M   'P 1'
#
loop_
_entity.id
_entity.type
_entity.pdbx_description
1 polymer ?
#
loop_
_entity_poly.entity_id
_entity_poly.type
_entity_poly.pdbx_seq_one_letter_code
_entity_poly.pdbx_strand_id
1 'polypeptide(L)'
;MTALSEIFVPLHRIIPFSNVEGQGNRTSIFLQGCKLNCLYCHNPETIPRYTESAKLVSLQYLCDQVMEATPFIRGVTVSGGEPTIHHKKLVPLFKALRSKGLTCYLDSSGFFEFDRIRSLIDVTDKFLFDLKGEGVGLQTLCFDRKNQAGIVPQQVMPERLHIKNDKLERNLQNLATLLPLNKVEEVRLVFLKHFFDAEHLVSKVAQLLRNYPDVALKIIRVHSKGARDESGLSAYIPSVEETNALAAYARQCGINKVLTIL
;
A
#
# COMPACT_ATOMS: atom_id res chain seq x y z
N MET A 1 26.02 -2.89 17.78
CA MET A 1 24.70 -2.96 17.10
C MET A 1 23.71 -3.54 18.09
N THR A 2 22.56 -2.93 18.29
CA THR A 2 21.50 -3.45 19.18
C THR A 2 21.03 -4.82 18.64
N ALA A 3 20.89 -5.82 19.52
CA ALA A 3 20.46 -7.15 19.12
C ALA A 3 19.00 -7.13 18.63
N LEU A 4 18.64 -8.02 17.70
CA LEU A 4 17.27 -8.11 17.18
C LEU A 4 16.25 -8.47 18.29
N SER A 5 16.70 -9.16 19.33
CA SER A 5 15.90 -9.50 20.53
C SER A 5 15.54 -8.28 21.38
N GLU A 6 16.24 -7.17 21.23
CA GLU A 6 16.04 -5.93 22.02
C GLU A 6 15.22 -4.88 21.26
N ILE A 7 14.91 -5.10 19.98
CA ILE A 7 14.12 -4.17 19.16
C ILE A 7 12.72 -4.74 18.98
N PHE A 8 11.70 -4.00 19.41
CA PHE A 8 10.32 -4.44 19.41
C PHE A 8 9.45 -3.64 18.44
N VAL A 9 8.51 -4.34 17.79
CA VAL A 9 7.48 -3.76 16.92
C VAL A 9 6.09 -4.27 17.32
N PRO A 10 5.04 -3.47 17.13
CA PRO A 10 3.67 -3.92 17.36
C PRO A 10 3.22 -4.79 16.17
N LEU A 11 3.06 -6.07 16.41
CA LEU A 11 2.58 -7.06 15.45
C LEU A 11 1.08 -7.23 15.58
N HIS A 12 0.36 -7.12 14.45
CA HIS A 12 -1.05 -7.50 14.36
C HIS A 12 -1.19 -9.00 14.04
N ARG A 13 -0.62 -9.44 12.91
CA ARG A 13 -0.64 -10.86 12.51
C ARG A 13 0.51 -11.22 11.57
N ILE A 14 0.75 -12.52 11.43
CA ILE A 14 1.64 -13.11 10.41
C ILE A 14 0.82 -14.10 9.59
N ILE A 15 0.99 -14.06 8.28
CA ILE A 15 0.53 -15.10 7.35
C ILE A 15 1.79 -15.79 6.83
N PRO A 16 2.06 -17.04 7.27
CA PRO A 16 3.31 -17.72 6.92
C PRO A 16 3.50 -17.92 5.41
N PHE A 17 2.41 -18.16 4.68
CA PHE A 17 2.43 -18.41 3.24
C PHE A 17 1.36 -17.56 2.54
N SER A 18 1.80 -16.62 1.72
CA SER A 18 0.94 -15.74 0.92
C SER A 18 1.50 -15.63 -0.49
N ASN A 19 0.63 -15.73 -1.49
CA ASN A 19 0.93 -15.48 -2.90
C ASN A 19 0.29 -14.18 -3.40
N VAL A 20 -0.34 -13.42 -2.51
CA VAL A 20 -1.05 -12.17 -2.83
C VAL A 20 -0.15 -10.95 -2.63
N GLU A 21 0.76 -11.03 -1.66
CA GLU A 21 1.60 -9.91 -1.24
C GLU A 21 2.95 -9.88 -1.97
N GLY A 22 2.90 -9.78 -3.31
CA GLY A 22 4.08 -9.72 -4.17
C GLY A 22 4.40 -11.03 -4.90
N GLN A 23 5.49 -11.03 -5.65
CA GLN A 23 5.86 -12.17 -6.48
C GLN A 23 6.37 -13.36 -5.66
N GLY A 24 5.85 -14.54 -5.97
CA GLY A 24 6.20 -15.82 -5.34
C GLY A 24 5.50 -16.01 -4.00
N ASN A 25 5.79 -17.15 -3.35
CA ASN A 25 5.27 -17.40 -2.03
C ASN A 25 6.09 -16.63 -0.97
N ARG A 26 5.42 -15.91 -0.08
CA ARG A 26 6.04 -15.00 0.86
C ARG A 26 5.40 -15.10 2.24
N THR A 27 6.17 -14.83 3.30
CA THR A 27 5.57 -14.57 4.61
C THR A 27 5.11 -13.12 4.66
N SER A 28 3.84 -12.89 4.97
CA SER A 28 3.29 -11.53 5.14
C SER A 28 3.19 -11.17 6.61
N ILE A 29 3.85 -10.07 7.01
CA ILE A 29 3.87 -9.53 8.37
C ILE A 29 3.03 -8.26 8.40
N PHE A 30 1.96 -8.26 9.19
CA PHE A 30 1.07 -7.11 9.34
C PHE A 30 1.38 -6.38 10.65
N LEU A 31 1.92 -5.17 10.54
CA LEU A 31 2.26 -4.33 11.68
C LEU A 31 1.10 -3.41 12.05
N GLN A 32 1.07 -3.00 13.30
CA GLN A 32 0.08 -2.08 13.86
C GLN A 32 0.49 -0.64 13.63
N GLY A 33 -0.49 0.23 13.34
CA GLY A 33 -0.36 1.68 13.21
C GLY A 33 -0.38 2.15 11.76
N CYS A 34 -1.25 3.11 11.46
CA CYS A 34 -1.34 3.80 10.18
C CYS A 34 -1.56 5.29 10.39
N LYS A 35 -1.03 6.11 9.47
CA LYS A 35 -1.30 7.55 9.45
C LYS A 35 -2.56 7.89 8.66
N LEU A 36 -2.97 7.00 7.78
CA LEU A 36 -4.17 7.12 6.97
C LEU A 36 -5.38 6.58 7.72
N ASN A 37 -6.55 6.98 7.27
CA ASN A 37 -7.84 6.59 7.83
C ASN A 37 -8.80 6.17 6.70
N CYS A 38 -8.31 5.32 5.77
CA CYS A 38 -9.03 4.97 4.56
C CYS A 38 -10.42 4.37 4.87
N LEU A 39 -11.45 4.88 4.18
CA LEU A 39 -12.84 4.37 4.32
C LEU A 39 -12.93 2.91 3.86
N TYR A 40 -12.20 2.54 2.82
CA TYR A 40 -12.16 1.19 2.25
C TYR A 40 -11.06 0.29 2.86
N CYS A 41 -10.54 0.64 4.03
CA CYS A 41 -9.50 -0.18 4.67
C CYS A 41 -10.06 -1.55 5.05
N HIS A 42 -9.44 -2.63 4.57
CA HIS A 42 -9.81 -4.01 4.88
C HIS A 42 -9.10 -4.57 6.14
N ASN A 43 -8.19 -3.79 6.73
CA ASN A 43 -7.58 -4.09 8.01
C ASN A 43 -7.72 -2.88 8.95
N PRO A 44 -8.96 -2.39 9.21
CA PRO A 44 -9.18 -1.16 9.97
C PRO A 44 -8.65 -1.26 11.41
N GLU A 45 -8.57 -2.47 11.95
CA GLU A 45 -8.00 -2.77 13.26
C GLU A 45 -6.50 -2.44 13.35
N THR A 46 -5.81 -2.35 12.20
CA THR A 46 -4.38 -1.98 12.15
C THR A 46 -4.14 -0.47 12.12
N ILE A 47 -5.19 0.36 11.96
CA ILE A 47 -5.05 1.82 11.88
C ILE A 47 -4.58 2.44 13.21
N PRO A 48 -5.16 2.11 14.38
CA PRO A 48 -4.70 2.64 15.65
C PRO A 48 -3.25 2.26 15.94
N ARG A 49 -2.50 3.13 16.61
CA ARG A 49 -1.11 2.81 16.99
C ARG A 49 -1.02 1.76 18.08
N TYR A 50 -2.03 1.68 18.93
CA TYR A 50 -2.11 0.78 20.07
C TYR A 50 -3.50 0.15 20.10
N THR A 51 -3.55 -1.15 20.19
CA THR A 51 -4.77 -1.93 20.42
C THR A 51 -4.42 -3.10 21.33
N GLU A 52 -5.40 -3.62 22.05
CA GLU A 52 -5.21 -4.80 22.90
C GLU A 52 -4.87 -6.06 22.09
N SER A 53 -5.29 -6.11 20.83
CA SER A 53 -5.02 -7.22 19.91
C SER A 53 -3.59 -7.21 19.33
N ALA A 54 -2.90 -6.07 19.35
CA ALA A 54 -1.55 -5.97 18.84
C ALA A 54 -0.53 -6.43 19.89
N LYS A 55 0.30 -7.40 19.51
CA LYS A 55 1.36 -7.93 20.37
C LYS A 55 2.67 -7.20 20.13
N LEU A 56 3.33 -6.75 21.17
CA LEU A 56 4.68 -6.21 21.06
C LEU A 56 5.66 -7.40 21.00
N VAL A 57 6.31 -7.59 19.84
CA VAL A 57 7.23 -8.69 19.57
C VAL A 57 8.61 -8.19 19.20
N SER A 58 9.65 -8.97 19.53
CA SER A 58 11.02 -8.66 19.12
C SER A 58 11.22 -8.92 17.60
N LEU A 59 12.19 -8.25 17.00
CA LEU A 59 12.58 -8.55 15.63
C LEU A 59 13.17 -9.95 15.48
N GLN A 60 13.77 -10.49 16.54
CA GLN A 60 14.22 -11.88 16.56
C GLN A 60 13.05 -12.84 16.39
N TYR A 61 11.97 -12.65 17.13
CA TYR A 61 10.74 -13.44 16.97
C TYR A 61 10.22 -13.40 15.53
N LEU A 62 10.21 -12.20 14.88
CA LEU A 62 9.79 -12.11 13.49
C LEU A 62 10.72 -12.87 12.54
N CYS A 63 12.04 -12.79 12.74
CA CYS A 63 13.00 -13.57 11.97
C CYS A 63 12.75 -15.07 12.13
N ASP A 64 12.54 -15.56 13.34
CA ASP A 64 12.31 -16.97 13.63
C ASP A 64 11.04 -17.46 12.92
N GLN A 65 9.94 -16.70 13.01
CA GLN A 65 8.68 -17.02 12.33
C GLN A 65 8.82 -17.05 10.80
N VAL A 66 9.61 -16.17 10.22
CA VAL A 66 9.89 -16.18 8.78
C VAL A 66 10.75 -17.39 8.41
N MET A 67 11.74 -17.73 9.24
CA MET A 67 12.63 -18.87 8.99
C MET A 67 11.92 -20.22 9.09
N GLU A 68 10.89 -20.36 9.93
CA GLU A 68 10.03 -21.55 10.01
C GLU A 68 9.32 -21.84 8.65
N ALA A 69 9.06 -20.80 7.86
CA ALA A 69 8.43 -20.94 6.53
C ALA A 69 9.42 -21.32 5.42
N THR A 70 10.73 -21.31 5.67
CA THR A 70 11.73 -21.75 4.68
C THR A 70 11.77 -23.29 4.57
N PRO A 71 12.07 -23.86 3.41
CA PRO A 71 12.44 -23.22 2.14
C PRO A 71 11.27 -22.85 1.22
N PHE A 72 10.02 -22.86 1.69
CA PHE A 72 8.81 -22.73 0.88
C PHE A 72 8.49 -21.29 0.48
N ILE A 73 9.26 -20.31 0.95
CA ILE A 73 9.08 -18.89 0.64
C ILE A 73 10.29 -18.31 -0.09
N ARG A 74 10.05 -17.27 -0.90
CA ARG A 74 11.10 -16.48 -1.56
C ARG A 74 11.51 -15.25 -0.73
N GLY A 75 10.68 -14.86 0.23
CA GLY A 75 10.94 -13.67 1.00
C GLY A 75 9.81 -13.28 1.94
N VAL A 76 9.90 -12.06 2.42
CA VAL A 76 8.92 -11.48 3.33
C VAL A 76 8.31 -10.22 2.70
N THR A 77 7.04 -9.97 2.98
CA THR A 77 6.39 -8.68 2.74
C THR A 77 5.90 -8.13 4.05
N VAL A 78 6.31 -6.90 4.37
CA VAL A 78 5.81 -6.19 5.55
C VAL A 78 4.72 -5.21 5.11
N SER A 79 3.54 -5.36 5.70
CA SER A 79 2.30 -4.65 5.45
C SER A 79 1.63 -4.28 6.79
N GLY A 80 0.31 -4.25 6.84
CA GLY A 80 -0.50 -4.04 8.04
C GLY A 80 -1.22 -2.71 8.01
N GLY A 81 -0.89 -1.80 8.92
CA GLY A 81 -1.22 -0.39 8.82
C GLY A 81 -0.35 0.28 7.76
N GLU A 82 0.65 1.05 8.18
CA GLU A 82 1.66 1.62 7.26
C GLU A 82 3.06 1.24 7.77
N PRO A 83 3.77 0.30 7.13
CA PRO A 83 5.05 -0.21 7.64
C PRO A 83 6.14 0.86 7.71
N THR A 84 6.09 1.89 6.86
CA THR A 84 7.10 2.95 6.84
C THR A 84 7.14 3.79 8.12
N ILE A 85 6.10 3.76 8.96
CA ILE A 85 6.16 4.42 10.28
C ILE A 85 7.15 3.73 11.23
N HIS A 86 7.48 2.47 10.96
CA HIS A 86 8.44 1.65 11.72
C HIS A 86 9.82 1.59 11.05
N HIS A 87 10.12 2.48 10.10
CA HIS A 87 11.29 2.42 9.21
C HIS A 87 12.61 2.11 9.93
N LYS A 88 12.90 2.76 11.07
CA LYS A 88 14.16 2.54 11.81
C LYS A 88 14.30 1.11 12.33
N LYS A 89 13.17 0.49 12.72
CA LYS A 89 13.13 -0.87 13.26
C LYS A 89 13.15 -1.92 12.15
N LEU A 90 12.60 -1.62 10.98
CA LEU A 90 12.58 -2.54 9.85
C LEU A 90 13.95 -2.68 9.16
N VAL A 91 14.83 -1.67 9.25
CA VAL A 91 16.19 -1.76 8.67
C VAL A 91 16.97 -2.97 9.17
N PRO A 92 17.16 -3.19 10.49
CA PRO A 92 17.88 -4.37 10.97
C PRO A 92 17.15 -5.69 10.66
N LEU A 93 15.82 -5.72 10.66
CA LEU A 93 15.04 -6.89 10.25
C LEU A 93 15.35 -7.28 8.81
N PHE A 94 15.25 -6.33 7.88
CA PHE A 94 15.49 -6.58 6.45
C PHE A 94 16.93 -6.98 6.17
N LYS A 95 17.90 -6.36 6.85
CA LYS A 95 19.32 -6.78 6.75
C LYS A 95 19.51 -8.24 7.16
N ALA A 96 18.89 -8.65 8.28
CA ALA A 96 18.99 -10.02 8.78
C ALA A 96 18.33 -11.03 7.83
N LEU A 97 17.12 -10.74 7.31
CA LEU A 97 16.44 -11.64 6.39
C LEU A 97 17.15 -11.73 5.03
N ARG A 98 17.66 -10.61 4.52
CA ARG A 98 18.44 -10.60 3.27
C ARG A 98 19.77 -11.38 3.40
N SER A 99 20.42 -11.36 4.55
CA SER A 99 21.62 -12.20 4.80
C SER A 99 21.32 -13.68 4.79
N LYS A 100 20.04 -14.09 4.91
CA LYS A 100 19.55 -15.46 4.76
C LYS A 100 19.08 -15.78 3.32
N GLY A 101 19.30 -14.88 2.37
CA GLY A 101 18.88 -15.05 0.97
C GLY A 101 17.42 -14.75 0.67
N LEU A 102 16.68 -14.17 1.63
CA LEU A 102 15.28 -13.79 1.46
C LEU A 102 15.13 -12.38 0.90
N THR A 103 14.21 -12.17 -0.03
CA THR A 103 13.85 -10.84 -0.50
C THR A 103 12.88 -10.15 0.46
N CYS A 104 13.02 -8.83 0.64
CA CYS A 104 12.22 -8.03 1.56
C CYS A 104 11.40 -6.99 0.80
N TYR A 105 10.09 -7.12 0.86
CA TYR A 105 9.13 -6.21 0.22
C TYR A 105 8.41 -5.35 1.25
N LEU A 106 7.99 -4.17 0.83
CA LEU A 106 7.10 -3.28 1.58
C LEU A 106 5.81 -3.06 0.82
N ASP A 107 4.70 -3.29 1.49
CA ASP A 107 3.37 -2.91 1.02
C ASP A 107 3.01 -1.56 1.66
N SER A 108 3.02 -0.49 0.86
CA SER A 108 2.97 0.88 1.37
C SER A 108 2.01 1.76 0.60
N SER A 109 1.33 2.62 1.35
CA SER A 109 0.50 3.69 0.79
C SER A 109 1.27 4.75 0.00
N GLY A 110 2.60 4.77 0.07
CA GLY A 110 3.42 5.78 -0.58
C GLY A 110 3.45 7.16 0.09
N PHE A 111 2.72 7.37 1.20
CA PHE A 111 2.67 8.66 1.92
C PHE A 111 3.74 8.76 3.02
N PHE A 112 5.00 8.67 2.64
CA PHE A 112 6.15 8.83 3.52
C PHE A 112 7.04 9.99 3.09
N GLU A 113 7.90 10.45 3.99
CA GLU A 113 8.98 11.38 3.69
C GLU A 113 10.18 10.57 3.20
N PHE A 114 10.54 10.74 1.92
CA PHE A 114 11.55 9.92 1.25
C PHE A 114 12.88 9.86 2.00
N ASP A 115 13.43 11.03 2.34
CA ASP A 115 14.73 11.11 3.01
C ASP A 115 14.71 10.49 4.40
N ARG A 116 13.57 10.60 5.10
CA ARG A 116 13.39 10.01 6.42
C ARG A 116 13.48 8.49 6.43
N ILE A 117 13.01 7.84 5.36
CA ILE A 117 13.00 6.38 5.27
C ILE A 117 14.09 5.83 4.34
N ARG A 118 15.02 6.66 3.88
CA ARG A 118 16.05 6.29 2.91
C ARG A 118 16.79 5.01 3.27
N SER A 119 17.23 4.88 4.53
CA SER A 119 17.90 3.67 5.01
C SER A 119 17.02 2.41 4.91
N LEU A 120 15.69 2.54 4.99
CA LEU A 120 14.78 1.41 4.76
C LEU A 120 14.65 1.12 3.27
N ILE A 121 14.56 2.16 2.42
CA ILE A 121 14.53 2.00 0.95
C ILE A 121 15.77 1.24 0.46
N ASP A 122 16.96 1.56 1.00
CA ASP A 122 18.22 0.92 0.60
C ASP A 122 18.20 -0.60 0.82
N VAL A 123 17.58 -1.06 1.91
CA VAL A 123 17.50 -2.49 2.27
C VAL A 123 16.21 -3.18 1.79
N THR A 124 15.27 -2.44 1.22
CA THR A 124 14.05 -2.97 0.61
C THR A 124 14.34 -3.42 -0.81
N ASP A 125 13.92 -4.60 -1.20
CA ASP A 125 14.08 -5.07 -2.58
C ASP A 125 13.01 -4.46 -3.48
N LYS A 126 11.74 -4.52 -3.09
CA LYS A 126 10.62 -3.96 -3.86
C LYS A 126 9.51 -3.39 -2.97
N PHE A 127 8.78 -2.45 -3.53
CA PHE A 127 7.53 -1.92 -2.99
C PHE A 127 6.33 -2.48 -3.79
N LEU A 128 5.31 -2.87 -3.06
CA LEU A 128 3.94 -2.96 -3.54
C LEU A 128 3.35 -1.59 -3.24
N PHE A 129 3.15 -0.80 -4.28
CA PHE A 129 2.89 0.63 -4.12
C PHE A 129 1.42 0.97 -4.33
N ASP A 130 0.73 1.37 -3.27
CA ASP A 130 -0.69 1.69 -3.34
C ASP A 130 -0.95 3.13 -3.80
N LEU A 131 -1.64 3.30 -4.90
CA LEU A 131 -2.28 4.55 -5.31
C LEU A 131 -3.71 4.60 -4.75
N LYS A 132 -3.98 5.62 -3.96
CA LYS A 132 -5.25 5.69 -3.23
C LYS A 132 -6.21 6.76 -3.75
N GLY A 133 -5.85 7.42 -4.86
CA GLY A 133 -6.64 8.48 -5.47
C GLY A 133 -5.84 9.77 -5.65
N GLU A 134 -6.54 10.85 -5.98
CA GLU A 134 -5.97 12.19 -6.12
C GLU A 134 -6.92 13.28 -5.59
N GLY A 135 -6.36 14.48 -5.37
CA GLY A 135 -7.11 15.68 -5.03
C GLY A 135 -7.98 15.57 -3.77
N VAL A 136 -9.14 16.24 -3.80
CA VAL A 136 -10.10 16.27 -2.68
C VAL A 136 -10.65 14.88 -2.39
N GLY A 137 -10.86 14.05 -3.42
CA GLY A 137 -11.33 12.68 -3.25
C GLY A 137 -10.38 11.81 -2.43
N LEU A 138 -9.09 11.92 -2.69
CA LEU A 138 -8.06 11.26 -1.89
C LEU A 138 -8.09 11.74 -0.44
N GLN A 139 -8.23 13.06 -0.23
CA GLN A 139 -8.32 13.62 1.12
C GLN A 139 -9.50 13.04 1.87
N THR A 140 -10.68 13.03 1.25
CA THR A 140 -11.90 12.48 1.84
C THR A 140 -11.77 10.98 2.13
N LEU A 141 -11.26 10.22 1.17
CA LEU A 141 -11.12 8.77 1.30
C LEU A 141 -10.13 8.33 2.38
N CYS A 142 -9.01 9.06 2.52
CA CYS A 142 -7.87 8.53 3.26
C CYS A 142 -7.39 9.40 4.42
N PHE A 143 -7.73 10.70 4.47
CA PHE A 143 -7.20 11.61 5.48
C PHE A 143 -8.26 12.17 6.43
N ASP A 144 -9.52 12.26 5.97
CA ASP A 144 -10.57 12.87 6.76
C ASP A 144 -11.01 11.95 7.91
N ARG A 145 -10.96 12.48 9.13
CA ARG A 145 -11.36 11.74 10.34
C ARG A 145 -12.80 12.02 10.78
N LYS A 146 -13.40 13.10 10.27
CA LYS A 146 -14.69 13.59 10.73
C LYS A 146 -15.87 13.10 9.89
N ASN A 147 -15.67 12.81 8.61
CA ASN A 147 -16.74 12.46 7.69
C ASN A 147 -16.93 10.94 7.61
N GLN A 148 -17.43 10.35 8.68
CA GLN A 148 -17.69 8.90 8.73
C GLN A 148 -19.14 8.53 8.46
N ALA A 149 -20.04 9.50 8.40
CA ALA A 149 -21.47 9.29 8.12
C ALA A 149 -21.92 10.24 7.01
N GLY A 150 -22.39 9.70 5.91
CA GLY A 150 -23.12 10.45 4.88
C GLY A 150 -22.25 11.25 3.91
N ILE A 151 -21.12 10.71 3.43
CA ILE A 151 -20.38 11.33 2.34
C ILE A 151 -21.21 11.27 1.07
N VAL A 152 -21.69 12.44 0.61
CA VAL A 152 -22.32 12.59 -0.70
C VAL A 152 -21.24 13.00 -1.69
N PRO A 153 -20.84 12.16 -2.65
CA PRO A 153 -19.75 12.45 -3.59
C PRO A 153 -19.94 13.72 -4.40
N GLN A 154 -21.18 14.08 -4.69
CA GLN A 154 -21.51 15.33 -5.37
C GLN A 154 -21.07 16.59 -4.59
N GLN A 155 -20.83 16.47 -3.29
CA GLN A 155 -20.27 17.56 -2.47
C GLN A 155 -18.73 17.56 -2.48
N VAL A 156 -18.11 16.49 -2.97
CA VAL A 156 -16.65 16.33 -3.04
C VAL A 156 -16.08 16.85 -4.37
N MET A 157 -16.93 17.14 -5.36
CA MET A 157 -16.57 17.73 -6.65
C MET A 157 -16.88 19.23 -6.75
N PRO A 158 -16.29 20.11 -5.92
CA PRO A 158 -16.32 21.53 -6.21
C PRO A 158 -15.24 21.82 -7.25
N GLU A 159 -15.63 22.43 -8.31
CA GLU A 159 -14.79 22.78 -9.46
C GLU A 159 -13.56 23.67 -9.15
N ARG A 160 -13.32 24.08 -7.90
CA ARG A 160 -12.25 25.02 -7.54
C ARG A 160 -11.79 24.90 -6.09
N LEU A 161 -11.14 23.83 -5.73
CA LEU A 161 -10.18 23.92 -4.62
C LEU A 161 -8.80 23.57 -5.16
N HIS A 162 -8.08 24.58 -5.64
CA HIS A 162 -6.62 24.54 -5.76
C HIS A 162 -6.03 24.43 -4.35
N ILE A 163 -6.24 23.32 -3.68
CA ILE A 163 -5.45 22.96 -2.53
C ILE A 163 -4.11 22.52 -3.10
N LYS A 164 -3.15 23.46 -3.19
CA LYS A 164 -1.73 23.12 -3.24
C LYS A 164 -1.41 22.40 -1.94
N ASN A 165 -1.70 21.12 -1.90
CA ASN A 165 -1.39 20.31 -0.75
C ASN A 165 -0.32 19.32 -1.20
N ASP A 166 0.96 19.72 -1.04
CA ASP A 166 2.14 18.89 -1.32
C ASP A 166 2.02 17.48 -0.74
N LYS A 167 1.19 17.30 0.30
CA LYS A 167 0.92 16.00 0.89
C LYS A 167 0.12 15.08 -0.02
N LEU A 168 -0.84 15.60 -0.79
CA LEU A 168 -1.69 14.79 -1.67
C LEU A 168 -0.94 14.32 -2.92
N GLU A 169 0.06 15.09 -3.37
CA GLU A 169 0.91 14.72 -4.50
C GLU A 169 2.11 13.85 -4.09
N ARG A 170 2.41 13.78 -2.80
CA ARG A 170 3.58 13.04 -2.28
C ARG A 170 3.60 11.58 -2.70
N ASN A 171 2.46 10.95 -2.83
CA ASN A 171 2.34 9.57 -3.26
C ASN A 171 2.91 9.39 -4.69
N LEU A 172 2.45 10.21 -5.67
CA LEU A 172 2.98 10.15 -7.04
C LEU A 172 4.45 10.58 -7.14
N GLN A 173 4.87 11.57 -6.35
CA GLN A 173 6.27 11.99 -6.27
C GLN A 173 7.18 10.88 -5.77
N ASN A 174 6.75 10.15 -4.72
CA ASN A 174 7.49 9.01 -4.20
C ASN A 174 7.54 7.86 -5.20
N LEU A 175 6.44 7.59 -5.92
CA LEU A 175 6.44 6.61 -7.00
C LEU A 175 7.49 6.98 -8.08
N ALA A 176 7.46 8.23 -8.56
CA ALA A 176 8.40 8.73 -9.56
C ALA A 176 9.86 8.62 -9.10
N THR A 177 10.11 8.74 -7.78
CA THR A 177 11.47 8.62 -7.22
C THR A 177 11.91 7.17 -7.03
N LEU A 178 10.98 6.25 -6.71
CA LEU A 178 11.29 4.82 -6.50
C LEU A 178 11.50 4.06 -7.81
N LEU A 179 10.84 4.46 -8.89
CA LEU A 179 10.93 3.79 -10.19
C LEU A 179 12.36 3.72 -10.75
N PRO A 180 13.13 4.85 -10.84
CA PRO A 180 14.51 4.81 -11.30
C PRO A 180 15.45 3.98 -10.42
N LEU A 181 15.10 3.78 -9.15
CA LEU A 181 15.86 2.95 -8.22
C LEU A 181 15.55 1.46 -8.38
N ASN A 182 14.68 1.08 -9.33
CA ASN A 182 14.18 -0.29 -9.52
C ASN A 182 13.56 -0.89 -8.25
N LYS A 183 12.87 -0.06 -7.47
CA LYS A 183 12.29 -0.44 -6.16
C LYS A 183 10.79 -0.72 -6.21
N VAL A 184 10.13 -0.63 -7.38
CA VAL A 184 8.70 -0.89 -7.52
C VAL A 184 8.48 -2.24 -8.19
N GLU A 185 7.70 -3.10 -7.56
CA GLU A 185 7.22 -4.37 -8.14
C GLU A 185 5.93 -4.17 -8.91
N GLU A 186 4.99 -3.51 -8.25
CA GLU A 186 3.66 -3.22 -8.79
C GLU A 186 3.09 -1.96 -8.20
N VAL A 187 2.26 -1.29 -8.97
CA VAL A 187 1.41 -0.19 -8.54
C VAL A 187 -0.01 -0.71 -8.39
N ARG A 188 -0.65 -0.47 -7.26
CA ARG A 188 -2.00 -0.92 -6.95
C ARG A 188 -2.94 0.28 -6.88
N LEU A 189 -3.96 0.32 -7.72
CA LEU A 189 -5.02 1.31 -7.69
C LEU A 189 -6.32 0.68 -7.16
N VAL A 190 -6.74 1.09 -5.97
CA VAL A 190 -8.07 0.73 -5.45
C VAL A 190 -9.10 1.63 -6.12
N PHE A 191 -9.93 1.04 -6.98
CA PHE A 191 -10.89 1.78 -7.79
C PHE A 191 -12.22 1.93 -7.05
N LEU A 192 -12.57 3.19 -6.77
CA LEU A 192 -13.89 3.64 -6.28
C LEU A 192 -14.43 4.70 -7.23
N LYS A 193 -15.75 4.64 -7.49
CA LYS A 193 -16.43 5.64 -8.33
C LYS A 193 -16.63 6.96 -7.58
N HIS A 194 -16.64 8.05 -8.33
CA HIS A 194 -17.07 9.39 -7.90
C HIS A 194 -16.16 10.13 -6.91
N PHE A 195 -15.05 9.54 -6.45
CA PHE A 195 -14.13 10.23 -5.56
C PHE A 195 -13.00 10.96 -6.31
N PHE A 196 -12.55 10.42 -7.40
CA PHE A 196 -11.51 10.99 -8.25
C PHE A 196 -11.69 10.54 -9.70
N ASP A 197 -11.08 11.26 -10.62
CA ASP A 197 -11.01 10.86 -12.02
C ASP A 197 -9.99 9.73 -12.18
N ALA A 198 -10.50 8.50 -12.28
CA ALA A 198 -9.66 7.32 -12.36
C ALA A 198 -8.87 7.24 -13.68
N GLU A 199 -9.44 7.72 -14.80
CA GLU A 199 -8.75 7.75 -16.10
C GLU A 199 -7.63 8.78 -16.08
N HIS A 200 -7.88 9.96 -15.53
CA HIS A 200 -6.84 10.98 -15.35
C HIS A 200 -5.68 10.47 -14.48
N LEU A 201 -5.97 9.82 -13.37
CA LEU A 201 -4.94 9.22 -12.51
C LEU A 201 -4.17 8.12 -13.23
N VAL A 202 -4.85 7.24 -13.97
CA VAL A 202 -4.22 6.19 -14.79
C VAL A 202 -3.32 6.80 -15.88
N SER A 203 -3.73 7.90 -16.53
CA SER A 203 -2.89 8.61 -17.50
C SER A 203 -1.59 9.13 -16.88
N LYS A 204 -1.65 9.70 -15.67
CA LYS A 204 -0.44 10.13 -14.92
C LYS A 204 0.48 8.96 -14.62
N VAL A 205 -0.10 7.85 -14.17
CA VAL A 205 0.66 6.62 -13.87
C VAL A 205 1.29 6.06 -15.14
N ALA A 206 0.57 6.05 -16.26
CA ALA A 206 1.10 5.58 -17.54
C ALA A 206 2.33 6.40 -17.99
N GLN A 207 2.30 7.71 -17.79
CA GLN A 207 3.46 8.56 -18.06
C GLN A 207 4.67 8.17 -17.20
N LEU A 208 4.47 7.87 -15.92
CA LEU A 208 5.54 7.43 -15.02
C LEU A 208 6.06 6.05 -15.40
N LEU A 209 5.17 5.11 -15.76
CA LEU A 209 5.53 3.72 -16.06
C LEU A 209 6.07 3.50 -17.48
N ARG A 210 6.05 4.50 -18.36
CA ARG A 210 6.46 4.38 -19.78
C ARG A 210 7.82 3.68 -19.95
N ASN A 211 8.79 3.98 -19.09
CA ASN A 211 10.15 3.44 -19.16
C ASN A 211 10.35 2.22 -18.25
N TYR A 212 9.28 1.70 -17.64
CA TYR A 212 9.33 0.61 -16.66
C TYR A 212 8.32 -0.50 -17.03
N PRO A 213 8.51 -1.18 -18.19
CA PRO A 213 7.52 -2.10 -18.75
C PRO A 213 7.25 -3.34 -17.87
N ASP A 214 8.15 -3.63 -16.94
CA ASP A 214 8.04 -4.74 -16.03
C ASP A 214 7.20 -4.46 -14.80
N VAL A 215 6.97 -3.19 -14.47
CA VAL A 215 6.12 -2.79 -13.35
C VAL A 215 4.66 -2.97 -13.72
N ALA A 216 3.93 -3.77 -12.93
CA ALA A 216 2.52 -4.00 -13.17
C ALA A 216 1.65 -2.89 -12.58
N LEU A 217 0.58 -2.52 -13.27
CA LEU A 217 -0.55 -1.81 -12.68
C LEU A 217 -1.66 -2.81 -12.34
N LYS A 218 -1.98 -2.94 -11.04
CA LYS A 218 -3.12 -3.71 -10.56
C LYS A 218 -4.29 -2.76 -10.27
N ILE A 219 -5.39 -2.92 -10.98
CA ILE A 219 -6.65 -2.23 -10.72
C ILE A 219 -7.50 -3.15 -9.84
N ILE A 220 -7.70 -2.73 -8.61
CA ILE A 220 -8.43 -3.50 -7.61
C ILE A 220 -9.83 -2.93 -7.50
N ARG A 221 -10.81 -3.73 -7.87
CA ARG A 221 -12.22 -3.42 -7.62
C ARG A 221 -12.45 -3.46 -6.12
N VAL A 222 -12.82 -2.33 -5.54
CA VAL A 222 -13.15 -2.32 -4.11
C VAL A 222 -14.36 -3.22 -3.84
N HIS A 223 -14.36 -3.90 -2.71
CA HIS A 223 -15.54 -4.57 -2.17
C HIS A 223 -15.83 -4.03 -0.76
N SER A 224 -17.11 -4.02 -0.37
CA SER A 224 -17.51 -3.48 0.93
C SER A 224 -17.27 -4.45 2.07
N LYS A 225 -17.40 -5.77 1.82
CA LYS A 225 -17.28 -6.80 2.86
C LYS A 225 -15.94 -6.74 3.57
N GLY A 226 -15.98 -6.52 4.88
CA GLY A 226 -14.77 -6.39 5.71
C GLY A 226 -14.08 -5.02 5.62
N ALA A 227 -14.62 -4.09 4.82
CA ALA A 227 -14.13 -2.72 4.80
C ALA A 227 -14.59 -1.95 6.05
N ARG A 228 -13.83 -0.93 6.42
CA ARG A 228 -14.13 -0.10 7.60
C ARG A 228 -15.53 0.54 7.56
N ASP A 229 -15.97 1.01 6.39
CA ASP A 229 -17.32 1.55 6.16
C ASP A 229 -18.04 0.69 5.13
N GLU A 230 -18.50 -0.46 5.56
CA GLU A 230 -19.11 -1.48 4.69
C GLU A 230 -20.39 -0.97 4.02
N SER A 231 -21.24 -0.27 4.76
CA SER A 231 -22.52 0.25 4.24
C SER A 231 -22.33 1.48 3.35
N GLY A 232 -21.44 2.40 3.73
CA GLY A 232 -21.20 3.64 3.00
C GLY A 232 -20.53 3.42 1.64
N LEU A 233 -19.73 2.36 1.49
CA LEU A 233 -19.00 2.08 0.25
C LEU A 233 -19.86 1.49 -0.86
N SER A 234 -21.00 0.88 -0.57
CA SER A 234 -21.79 0.11 -1.54
C SER A 234 -22.16 0.90 -2.80
N ALA A 235 -22.48 2.18 -2.66
CA ALA A 235 -22.83 3.05 -3.79
C ALA A 235 -21.64 3.42 -4.70
N TYR A 236 -20.41 3.21 -4.23
CA TYR A 236 -19.18 3.62 -4.92
C TYR A 236 -18.38 2.45 -5.49
N ILE A 237 -18.88 1.24 -5.32
CA ILE A 237 -18.27 0.04 -5.89
C ILE A 237 -18.49 0.07 -7.41
N PRO A 238 -17.40 0.04 -8.23
CA PRO A 238 -17.53 -0.05 -9.67
C PRO A 238 -18.09 -1.43 -10.07
N SER A 239 -18.72 -1.51 -11.23
CA SER A 239 -19.07 -2.82 -11.81
C SER A 239 -17.80 -3.53 -12.31
N VAL A 240 -17.95 -4.81 -12.66
CA VAL A 240 -16.86 -5.57 -13.28
C VAL A 240 -16.51 -4.96 -14.64
N GLU A 241 -17.53 -4.54 -15.41
CA GLU A 241 -17.38 -3.91 -16.71
C GLU A 241 -16.65 -2.57 -16.60
N GLU A 242 -17.00 -1.71 -15.63
CA GLU A 242 -16.32 -0.44 -15.37
C GLU A 242 -14.84 -0.68 -14.98
N THR A 243 -14.57 -1.70 -14.18
CA THR A 243 -13.20 -2.05 -13.79
C THR A 243 -12.38 -2.54 -14.99
N ASN A 244 -12.98 -3.37 -15.84
CA ASN A 244 -12.34 -3.86 -17.06
C ASN A 244 -12.16 -2.74 -18.10
N ALA A 245 -13.08 -1.80 -18.20
CA ALA A 245 -12.96 -0.62 -19.05
C ALA A 245 -11.76 0.25 -18.63
N LEU A 246 -11.60 0.51 -17.33
CA LEU A 246 -10.44 1.24 -16.80
C LEU A 246 -9.11 0.49 -17.08
N ALA A 247 -9.12 -0.84 -17.00
CA ALA A 247 -7.94 -1.64 -17.34
C ALA A 247 -7.64 -1.60 -18.86
N ALA A 248 -8.65 -1.59 -19.71
CA ALA A 248 -8.48 -1.39 -21.16
C ALA A 248 -7.90 -0.01 -21.47
N TYR A 249 -8.41 1.03 -20.82
CA TYR A 249 -7.89 2.39 -20.92
C TYR A 249 -6.42 2.48 -20.51
N ALA A 250 -6.05 1.83 -19.39
CA ALA A 250 -4.66 1.78 -18.94
C ALA A 250 -3.71 1.18 -19.98
N ARG A 251 -4.15 0.11 -20.68
CA ARG A 251 -3.38 -0.49 -21.80
C ARG A 251 -3.28 0.47 -23.00
N GLN A 252 -4.36 1.18 -23.33
CA GLN A 252 -4.34 2.20 -24.38
C GLN A 252 -3.37 3.35 -24.06
N CYS A 253 -3.22 3.71 -22.79
CA CYS A 253 -2.23 4.68 -22.33
C CYS A 253 -0.78 4.14 -22.36
N GLY A 254 -0.57 2.87 -22.76
CA GLY A 254 0.76 2.28 -22.94
C GLY A 254 1.31 1.52 -21.73
N ILE A 255 0.49 1.16 -20.75
CA ILE A 255 0.94 0.30 -19.65
C ILE A 255 0.94 -1.16 -20.11
N ASN A 256 2.12 -1.79 -20.11
CA ASN A 256 2.30 -3.15 -20.65
C ASN A 256 1.64 -4.24 -19.78
N LYS A 257 1.78 -4.15 -18.47
CA LYS A 257 1.26 -5.14 -17.51
C LYS A 257 0.09 -4.54 -16.73
N VAL A 258 -1.13 -4.84 -17.12
CA VAL A 258 -2.35 -4.41 -16.42
C VAL A 258 -3.12 -5.65 -15.96
N LEU A 259 -3.35 -5.72 -14.65
CA LEU A 259 -4.10 -6.79 -13.99
C LEU A 259 -5.35 -6.21 -13.34
N THR A 260 -6.44 -6.96 -13.33
CA THR A 260 -7.66 -6.62 -12.58
C THR A 260 -7.87 -7.63 -11.45
N ILE A 261 -8.21 -7.12 -10.27
CA ILE A 261 -8.69 -7.91 -9.13
C ILE A 261 -10.16 -7.54 -8.96
N LEU A 262 -11.05 -8.51 -9.15
CA LEU A 262 -12.51 -8.33 -9.22
C LEU A 262 -13.20 -8.76 -7.93
#